data_3abab367810349a07722e656ce30180b
#
_entry.id   3abab367810349a07722e656ce30180b
#
_cell.length_a   1.000
_cell.length_b   1.000
_cell.length_c   1.000
_cell.angle_alpha   90.00
_cell.angle_beta   90.00
_cell.angle_gamma   90.00
#
_symmetry.space_group_name_H-M   'P 1'
#
loop_
_entity.id
_entity.type
_entity.pdbx_description
1 polymer ?
#
loop_
_entity_poly.entity_id
_entity_poly.type
_entity_poly.pdbx_seq_one_letter_code
_entity_poly.pdbx_strand_id
1 'polypeptide(L)'
;MRIVFMGTPDFAVPSLKALVEGGYSVVGVVTQPDRPKGRGKKLAMSPVKEYAIQQGIPVLQPERISRDGYEDLLNLHPDLCVTAAFGQILSQKILDIPPLGTINVHASLLPKHRGSAPIAWAMVQGDKTTGVTTMMTARGIDLSLIHISEPTRHLRIS
;
A
#
# COMPACT_ATOMS: atom_id res chain seq x y z
N MET A 1 5.09 -16.35 8.92
CA MET A 1 5.28 -15.57 7.66
C MET A 1 5.52 -14.12 8.02
N ARG A 2 6.64 -13.56 7.55
CA ARG A 2 7.03 -12.18 7.82
C ARG A 2 6.47 -11.26 6.74
N ILE A 3 5.67 -10.29 7.12
CA ILE A 3 5.03 -9.35 6.20
C ILE A 3 5.61 -7.96 6.39
N VAL A 4 5.94 -7.28 5.29
CA VAL A 4 6.22 -5.86 5.25
C VAL A 4 5.06 -5.17 4.53
N PHE A 5 4.52 -4.14 5.16
CA PHE A 5 3.43 -3.33 4.60
C PHE A 5 3.97 -2.01 4.07
N MET A 6 3.53 -1.62 2.89
CA MET A 6 3.92 -0.36 2.24
C MET A 6 2.67 0.45 1.92
N GLY A 7 2.53 1.61 2.52
CA GLY A 7 1.38 2.47 2.30
C GLY A 7 1.57 3.84 2.91
N THR A 8 0.70 4.79 2.57
CA THR A 8 0.87 6.18 3.00
C THR A 8 -0.44 6.81 3.51
N PRO A 9 -1.51 6.96 2.70
CA PRO A 9 -2.69 7.72 3.10
C PRO A 9 -3.64 6.93 4.00
N ASP A 10 -4.71 7.59 4.44
CA ASP A 10 -5.79 6.98 5.23
C ASP A 10 -6.37 5.72 4.59
N PHE A 11 -6.48 5.70 3.27
CA PHE A 11 -6.96 4.53 2.54
C PHE A 11 -6.16 3.25 2.85
N ALA A 12 -4.87 3.37 3.10
CA ALA A 12 -3.99 2.24 3.37
C ALA A 12 -4.12 1.70 4.81
N VAL A 13 -4.57 2.51 5.75
CA VAL A 13 -4.64 2.15 7.18
C VAL A 13 -5.54 0.94 7.44
N PRO A 14 -6.75 0.82 6.88
CA PRO A 14 -7.60 -0.35 7.10
C PRO A 14 -6.95 -1.66 6.69
N SER A 15 -6.16 -1.68 5.62
CA SER A 15 -5.44 -2.88 5.17
C SER A 15 -4.35 -3.29 6.15
N LEU A 16 -3.57 -2.33 6.65
CA LEU A 16 -2.57 -2.57 7.67
C LEU A 16 -3.21 -3.06 8.97
N LYS A 17 -4.29 -2.41 9.39
CA LYS A 17 -5.04 -2.78 10.59
C LYS A 17 -5.58 -4.21 10.49
N ALA A 18 -6.12 -4.60 9.35
CA ALA A 18 -6.61 -5.95 9.12
C ALA A 18 -5.50 -7.00 9.27
N LEU A 19 -4.29 -6.72 8.80
CA LEU A 19 -3.15 -7.60 8.96
C LEU A 19 -2.75 -7.74 10.44
N VAL A 20 -2.67 -6.63 11.17
CA VAL A 20 -2.30 -6.63 12.58
C VAL A 20 -3.35 -7.35 13.43
N GLU A 21 -4.62 -7.01 13.27
CA GLU A 21 -5.74 -7.62 14.02
C GLU A 21 -5.96 -9.09 13.64
N GLY A 22 -5.60 -9.46 12.41
CA GLY A 22 -5.65 -10.87 11.95
C GLY A 22 -4.54 -11.75 12.53
N GLY A 23 -3.64 -11.21 13.34
CA GLY A 23 -2.56 -11.97 13.95
C GLY A 23 -1.37 -12.24 13.04
N TYR A 24 -1.28 -11.56 11.90
CA TYR A 24 -0.14 -11.67 11.00
C TYR A 24 1.08 -10.95 11.55
N SER A 25 2.27 -11.50 11.29
CA SER A 25 3.54 -10.91 11.71
C SER A 25 3.96 -9.78 10.77
N VAL A 26 3.53 -8.56 11.06
CA VAL A 26 3.97 -7.35 10.34
C VAL A 26 5.27 -6.86 10.96
N VAL A 27 6.38 -7.15 10.28
CA VAL A 27 7.73 -6.89 10.80
C VAL A 27 8.26 -5.50 10.49
N GLY A 28 7.61 -4.79 9.60
CA GLY A 28 7.97 -3.42 9.25
C GLY A 28 6.91 -2.77 8.37
N VAL A 29 6.90 -1.46 8.40
CA VAL A 29 6.04 -0.61 7.59
C VAL A 29 6.91 0.36 6.81
N VAL A 30 6.67 0.47 5.52
CA VAL A 30 7.32 1.45 4.64
C VAL A 30 6.27 2.49 4.24
N THR A 31 6.59 3.75 4.45
CA THR A 31 5.69 4.86 4.13
C THR A 31 6.49 6.04 3.56
N GLN A 32 5.80 6.97 2.91
CA GLN A 32 6.43 8.18 2.40
C GLN A 32 7.04 9.01 3.55
N PRO A 33 8.13 9.74 3.29
CA PRO A 33 8.67 10.69 4.26
C PRO A 33 7.63 11.69 4.74
N ASP A 34 7.82 12.20 5.97
CA ASP A 34 6.98 13.25 6.51
C ASP A 34 7.01 14.48 5.59
N ARG A 35 5.84 15.06 5.33
CA ARG A 35 5.68 16.19 4.41
C ARG A 35 5.08 17.38 5.13
N PRO A 36 5.45 18.63 4.73
CA PRO A 36 4.78 19.82 5.24
C PRO A 36 3.29 19.80 4.92
N LYS A 37 2.45 20.03 5.92
CA LYS A 37 1.00 20.04 5.78
C LYS A 37 0.42 21.31 6.41
N GLY A 38 -0.60 21.89 5.76
CA GLY A 38 -1.32 23.04 6.26
C GLY A 38 -0.57 24.37 6.11
N ARG A 39 -1.18 25.43 6.62
CA ARG A 39 -0.68 26.79 6.50
C ARG A 39 0.64 27.04 7.23
N GLY A 40 0.92 26.31 8.31
CA GLY A 40 2.16 26.43 9.08
C GLY A 40 3.34 25.62 8.55
N LYS A 41 3.18 24.88 7.45
CA LYS A 41 4.19 23.97 6.87
C LYS A 41 4.86 23.05 7.88
N LYS A 42 4.16 22.65 8.95
CA LYS A 42 4.64 21.66 9.90
C LYS A 42 4.73 20.30 9.24
N LEU A 43 5.82 19.57 9.50
CA LEU A 43 5.97 18.20 9.05
C LEU A 43 4.88 17.34 9.69
N ALA A 44 4.12 16.64 8.86
CA ALA A 44 3.10 15.71 9.28
C ALA A 44 3.49 14.28 8.92
N MET A 45 3.29 13.37 9.88
CA MET A 45 3.41 11.94 9.64
C MET A 45 2.27 11.46 8.74
N SER A 46 2.55 10.44 7.92
CA SER A 46 1.47 9.76 7.20
C SER A 46 0.54 9.03 8.17
N PRO A 47 -0.74 8.86 7.82
CA PRO A 47 -1.67 8.05 8.62
C PRO A 47 -1.15 6.64 8.90
N VAL A 48 -0.49 6.02 7.92
CA VAL A 48 0.12 4.70 8.07
C VAL A 48 1.24 4.72 9.11
N LYS A 49 2.10 5.75 9.10
CA LYS A 49 3.15 5.90 10.11
C LYS A 49 2.56 6.05 11.51
N GLU A 50 1.55 6.89 11.67
CA GLU A 50 0.88 7.08 12.97
C GLU A 50 0.36 5.76 13.52
N TYR A 51 -0.33 4.98 12.72
CA TYR A 51 -0.83 3.68 13.13
C TYR A 51 0.30 2.69 13.46
N ALA A 52 1.34 2.64 12.63
CA ALA A 52 2.49 1.76 12.87
C ALA A 52 3.19 2.06 14.20
N ILE A 53 3.37 3.33 14.52
CA ILE A 53 3.96 3.76 15.80
C ILE A 53 3.08 3.32 16.98
N GLN A 54 1.78 3.47 16.89
CA GLN A 54 0.83 3.03 17.92
C GLN A 54 0.91 1.53 18.17
N GLN A 55 1.20 0.76 17.13
CA GLN A 55 1.33 -0.70 17.21
C GLN A 55 2.75 -1.19 17.52
N GLY A 56 3.71 -0.28 17.67
CA GLY A 56 5.10 -0.64 17.93
C GLY A 56 5.81 -1.30 16.74
N ILE A 57 5.35 -1.05 15.52
CA ILE A 57 5.93 -1.61 14.29
C ILE A 57 7.04 -0.70 13.78
N PRO A 58 8.24 -1.22 13.44
CA PRO A 58 9.31 -0.42 12.84
C PRO A 58 8.86 0.26 11.54
N VAL A 59 9.24 1.54 11.36
CA VAL A 59 8.86 2.36 10.22
C VAL A 59 10.09 2.74 9.42
N LEU A 60 10.02 2.52 8.09
CA LEU A 60 11.00 2.96 7.12
C LEU A 60 10.39 4.06 6.25
N GLN A 61 11.14 5.14 6.03
CA GLN A 61 10.68 6.30 5.25
C GLN A 61 11.69 6.69 4.15
N PRO A 62 11.99 5.78 3.19
CA PRO A 62 12.92 6.10 2.12
C PRO A 62 12.33 7.16 1.19
N GLU A 63 13.17 8.09 0.72
CA GLU A 63 12.79 9.03 -0.35
C GLU A 63 12.47 8.28 -1.65
N ARG A 64 13.29 7.29 -1.98
CA ARG A 64 13.07 6.36 -3.10
C ARG A 64 13.42 4.94 -2.65
N ILE A 65 12.42 4.11 -2.47
CA ILE A 65 12.63 2.76 -1.95
C ILE A 65 13.63 1.93 -2.78
N SER A 66 13.59 2.09 -4.10
CA SER A 66 14.49 1.34 -4.99
C SER A 66 15.95 1.72 -4.86
N ARG A 67 16.25 2.90 -4.31
CA ARG A 67 17.60 3.40 -4.08
C ARG A 67 17.98 3.35 -2.60
N ASP A 68 17.16 4.00 -1.77
CA ASP A 68 17.51 4.29 -0.37
C ASP A 68 16.96 3.25 0.61
N GLY A 69 15.97 2.46 0.20
CA GLY A 69 15.27 1.53 1.08
C GLY A 69 15.57 0.05 0.84
N TYR A 70 16.39 -0.27 -0.16
CA TYR A 70 16.65 -1.66 -0.53
C TYR A 70 17.28 -2.46 0.60
N GLU A 71 18.37 -1.97 1.17
CA GLU A 71 19.10 -2.67 2.25
C GLU A 71 18.24 -2.84 3.51
N ASP A 72 17.52 -1.79 3.89
CA ASP A 72 16.65 -1.83 5.07
C ASP A 72 15.50 -2.82 4.87
N LEU A 73 14.91 -2.86 3.68
CA LEU A 73 13.87 -3.82 3.35
C LEU A 73 14.42 -5.25 3.34
N LEU A 74 15.60 -5.46 2.75
CA LEU A 74 16.27 -6.74 2.73
C LEU A 74 16.54 -7.26 4.15
N ASN A 75 16.98 -6.38 5.05
CA ASN A 75 17.29 -6.71 6.44
C ASN A 75 16.05 -7.09 7.27
N LEU A 76 14.86 -6.71 6.84
CA LEU A 76 13.61 -7.16 7.46
C LEU A 76 13.25 -8.60 7.12
N HIS A 77 13.89 -9.19 6.14
CA HIS A 77 13.64 -10.56 5.66
C HIS A 77 12.14 -10.84 5.41
N PRO A 78 11.48 -10.03 4.57
CA PRO A 78 10.06 -10.26 4.30
C PRO A 78 9.84 -11.54 3.50
N ASP A 79 8.84 -12.32 3.89
CA ASP A 79 8.34 -13.42 3.07
C ASP A 79 7.35 -12.91 2.02
N LEU A 80 6.58 -11.89 2.39
CA LEU A 80 5.55 -11.28 1.57
C LEU A 80 5.55 -9.76 1.82
N CYS A 81 5.34 -8.98 0.77
CA CYS A 81 5.04 -7.56 0.88
C CYS A 81 3.59 -7.30 0.51
N VAL A 82 2.96 -6.34 1.20
CA VAL A 82 1.62 -5.87 0.90
C VAL A 82 1.68 -4.36 0.67
N THR A 83 1.17 -3.88 -0.45
CA THR A 83 1.15 -2.47 -0.79
C THR A 83 -0.28 -1.95 -0.87
N ALA A 84 -0.51 -0.74 -0.39
CA ALA A 84 -1.77 -0.03 -0.53
C ALA A 84 -1.49 1.47 -0.62
N ALA A 85 -1.63 2.04 -1.80
CA ALA A 85 -1.38 3.47 -2.04
C ALA A 85 -0.03 3.95 -1.47
N PHE A 86 1.04 3.24 -1.77
CA PHE A 86 2.38 3.58 -1.26
C PHE A 86 2.91 4.88 -1.84
N GLY A 87 2.66 5.14 -3.13
CA GLY A 87 3.05 6.38 -3.78
C GLY A 87 4.45 6.37 -4.39
N GLN A 88 5.12 5.23 -4.42
CA GLN A 88 6.41 5.04 -5.11
C GLN A 88 6.34 3.82 -6.03
N ILE A 89 7.08 3.91 -7.13
CA ILE A 89 7.22 2.79 -8.06
C ILE A 89 8.21 1.78 -7.46
N LEU A 90 7.80 0.53 -7.45
CA LEU A 90 8.66 -0.58 -7.03
C LEU A 90 9.43 -1.11 -8.23
N SER A 91 10.76 -1.07 -8.15
CA SER A 91 11.62 -1.68 -9.15
C SER A 91 11.55 -3.21 -9.05
N GLN A 92 11.96 -3.91 -10.11
CA GLN A 92 12.04 -5.37 -10.10
C GLN A 92 12.94 -5.86 -8.94
N LYS A 93 14.02 -5.15 -8.66
CA LYS A 93 14.93 -5.45 -7.54
C LYS A 93 14.20 -5.48 -6.19
N ILE A 94 13.29 -4.53 -5.95
CA ILE A 94 12.46 -4.51 -4.74
C ILE A 94 11.43 -5.65 -4.75
N LEU A 95 10.77 -5.87 -5.88
CA LEU A 95 9.76 -6.92 -6.03
C LEU A 95 10.32 -8.33 -5.85
N ASP A 96 11.61 -8.52 -6.12
CA ASP A 96 12.29 -9.82 -6.00
C ASP A 96 12.72 -10.16 -4.56
N ILE A 97 12.67 -9.19 -3.64
CA ILE A 97 13.08 -9.42 -2.24
C ILE A 97 12.17 -10.45 -1.55
N PRO A 98 10.84 -10.27 -1.51
CA PRO A 98 9.98 -11.25 -0.85
C PRO A 98 9.79 -12.50 -1.73
N PRO A 99 10.13 -13.70 -1.25
CA PRO A 99 9.99 -14.92 -2.05
C PRO A 99 8.53 -15.24 -2.44
N LEU A 100 7.56 -14.83 -1.64
CA LEU A 100 6.14 -14.99 -1.94
C LEU A 100 5.55 -13.85 -2.79
N GLY A 101 6.37 -12.84 -3.10
CA GLY A 101 5.99 -11.73 -3.95
C GLY A 101 5.35 -10.56 -3.18
N THR A 102 4.70 -9.69 -3.95
CA THR A 102 4.06 -8.47 -3.42
C THR A 102 2.61 -8.41 -3.86
N ILE A 103 1.72 -8.25 -2.90
CA ILE A 103 0.29 -8.06 -3.13
C ILE A 103 -0.02 -6.57 -3.07
N ASN A 104 -0.73 -6.05 -4.08
CA ASN A 104 -1.23 -4.69 -4.09
C ASN A 104 -2.74 -4.66 -3.82
N VAL A 105 -3.13 -3.78 -2.91
CA VAL A 105 -4.54 -3.46 -2.63
C VAL A 105 -4.90 -2.22 -3.44
N HIS A 106 -5.70 -2.40 -4.48
CA HIS A 106 -6.10 -1.33 -5.39
C HIS A 106 -7.56 -0.91 -5.14
N ALA A 107 -7.79 0.41 -5.06
CA ALA A 107 -9.10 0.98 -4.73
C ALA A 107 -10.03 1.06 -5.94
N SER A 108 -10.16 -0.01 -6.70
CA SER A 108 -11.15 -0.14 -7.78
C SER A 108 -11.48 -1.61 -8.04
N LEU A 109 -12.54 -1.82 -8.80
CA LEU A 109 -12.83 -3.13 -9.39
C LEU A 109 -12.09 -3.21 -10.73
N LEU A 110 -10.89 -3.75 -10.73
CA LEU A 110 -10.09 -3.90 -11.95
C LEU A 110 -10.86 -4.76 -13.00
N PRO A 111 -10.69 -4.46 -14.31
CA PRO A 111 -9.71 -3.55 -14.92
C PRO A 111 -10.11 -2.07 -14.96
N LYS A 112 -11.21 -1.67 -14.35
CA LYS A 112 -11.62 -0.25 -14.28
C LYS A 112 -10.66 0.55 -13.41
N HIS A 113 -10.39 1.79 -13.82
CA HIS A 113 -9.61 2.77 -13.05
C HIS A 113 -8.22 2.25 -12.66
N ARG A 114 -7.49 1.71 -13.64
CA ARG A 114 -6.08 1.37 -13.48
C ARG A 114 -5.26 2.64 -13.17
N GLY A 115 -4.14 2.46 -12.47
CA GLY A 115 -3.22 3.55 -12.18
C GLY A 115 -3.59 4.34 -10.94
N SER A 116 -3.25 5.63 -10.93
CA SER A 116 -3.42 6.50 -9.77
C SER A 116 -4.83 7.06 -9.63
N ALA A 117 -5.23 7.36 -8.39
CA ALA A 117 -6.47 8.02 -8.02
C ALA A 117 -7.77 7.33 -8.52
N PRO A 118 -7.92 6.00 -8.37
CA PRO A 118 -9.08 5.28 -8.91
C PRO A 118 -10.41 5.74 -8.30
N ILE A 119 -10.43 6.16 -7.04
CA ILE A 119 -11.63 6.68 -6.37
C ILE A 119 -12.10 7.98 -7.04
N ALA A 120 -11.17 8.89 -7.32
CA ALA A 120 -11.50 10.15 -7.99
C ALA A 120 -12.05 9.90 -9.39
N TRP A 121 -11.47 8.99 -10.16
CA TRP A 121 -11.95 8.63 -11.48
C TRP A 121 -13.35 7.98 -11.46
N ALA A 122 -13.60 7.10 -10.48
CA ALA A 122 -14.94 6.51 -10.31
C ALA A 122 -16.00 7.58 -10.06
N MET A 123 -15.67 8.59 -9.24
CA MET A 123 -16.57 9.73 -8.98
C MET A 123 -16.80 10.58 -10.24
N VAL A 124 -15.73 10.90 -10.97
CA VAL A 124 -15.82 11.71 -12.22
C VAL A 124 -16.65 10.99 -13.28
N GLN A 125 -16.54 9.69 -13.40
CA GLN A 125 -17.31 8.89 -14.36
C GLN A 125 -18.73 8.58 -13.90
N GLY A 126 -19.08 8.97 -12.68
CA GLY A 126 -20.43 8.75 -12.14
C GLY A 126 -20.71 7.29 -11.78
N ASP A 127 -19.69 6.52 -11.48
CA ASP A 127 -19.87 5.13 -11.03
C ASP A 127 -20.66 5.12 -9.72
N LYS A 128 -21.73 4.34 -9.67
CA LYS A 128 -22.58 4.21 -8.48
C LYS A 128 -21.96 3.31 -7.42
N THR A 129 -21.07 2.45 -7.83
CA THR A 129 -20.37 1.49 -6.96
C THR A 129 -18.91 1.38 -7.38
N THR A 130 -18.03 1.23 -6.41
CA THR A 130 -16.64 0.85 -6.62
C THR A 130 -16.24 -0.19 -5.59
N GLY A 131 -15.07 -0.73 -5.69
CA GLY A 131 -14.60 -1.76 -4.78
C GLY A 131 -13.09 -1.74 -4.60
N VAL A 132 -12.58 -2.81 -4.05
CA VAL A 132 -11.14 -3.03 -3.84
C VAL A 132 -10.75 -4.33 -4.51
N THR A 133 -9.66 -4.30 -5.24
CA THR A 133 -9.05 -5.49 -5.85
C THR A 133 -7.70 -5.73 -5.21
N THR A 134 -7.44 -6.97 -4.79
CA THR A 134 -6.10 -7.41 -4.42
C THR A 134 -5.48 -8.15 -5.59
N MET A 135 -4.22 -7.87 -5.86
CA MET A 135 -3.51 -8.50 -6.98
C MET A 135 -2.03 -8.66 -6.69
N MET A 136 -1.41 -9.66 -7.31
CA MET A 136 0.04 -9.79 -7.31
C MET A 136 0.65 -8.68 -8.17
N THR A 137 1.61 -7.95 -7.62
CA THR A 137 2.31 -6.89 -8.34
C THR A 137 3.36 -7.52 -9.26
N ALA A 138 3.22 -7.25 -10.55
CA ALA A 138 4.25 -7.54 -11.55
C ALA A 138 4.86 -6.24 -12.06
N ARG A 139 5.86 -6.34 -12.91
CA ARG A 139 6.47 -5.17 -13.56
C ARG A 139 5.41 -4.43 -14.39
N GLY A 140 5.14 -3.19 -14.01
CA GLY A 140 4.09 -2.36 -14.60
C GLY A 140 3.09 -1.91 -13.54
N ILE A 141 2.32 -0.85 -13.84
CA ILE A 141 1.34 -0.30 -12.92
C ILE A 141 0.01 -1.04 -13.09
N ASP A 142 -0.41 -1.76 -12.06
CA ASP A 142 -1.71 -2.44 -11.98
C ASP A 142 -2.04 -3.33 -13.21
N LEU A 143 -1.00 -3.99 -13.75
CA LEU A 143 -1.10 -4.83 -14.96
C LEU A 143 -1.10 -6.34 -14.65
N SER A 144 -1.16 -6.74 -13.39
CA SER A 144 -1.13 -8.15 -13.03
C SER A 144 -2.34 -8.90 -13.59
N LEU A 145 -2.09 -10.08 -14.14
CA LEU A 145 -3.12 -10.97 -14.68
C LEU A 145 -3.73 -11.90 -13.62
N ILE A 146 -3.18 -11.91 -12.41
CA ILE A 146 -3.67 -12.76 -11.32
C ILE A 146 -4.52 -11.90 -10.41
N HIS A 147 -5.83 -12.00 -10.59
CA HIS A 147 -6.82 -11.32 -9.74
C HIS A 147 -7.28 -12.27 -8.65
N ILE A 148 -7.04 -11.91 -7.39
CA ILE A 148 -7.83 -12.40 -6.28
C ILE A 148 -8.82 -11.29 -5.97
N SER A 149 -9.95 -11.30 -6.65
CA SER A 149 -11.05 -10.40 -6.33
C SER A 149 -11.93 -11.05 -5.29
N GLU A 150 -11.90 -10.52 -4.08
CA GLU A 150 -13.03 -10.75 -3.18
C GLU A 150 -14.05 -9.64 -3.43
N PRO A 151 -15.32 -9.97 -3.67
CA PRO A 151 -16.38 -8.97 -3.72
C PRO A 151 -16.67 -8.51 -2.30
N THR A 152 -15.75 -7.76 -1.71
CA THR A 152 -15.90 -7.22 -0.37
C THR A 152 -16.42 -5.80 -0.45
N ARG A 153 -17.68 -5.64 -0.12
CA ARG A 153 -18.41 -4.39 0.06
C ARG A 153 -18.31 -3.41 -1.11
N HIS A 154 -19.37 -3.36 -1.87
CA HIS A 154 -19.66 -2.21 -2.70
C HIS A 154 -19.72 -0.97 -1.82
N LEU A 155 -18.70 -0.11 -1.90
CA LEU A 155 -18.78 1.23 -1.34
C LEU A 155 -19.81 2.00 -2.17
N ARG A 156 -20.96 2.29 -1.56
CA ARG A 156 -21.93 3.20 -2.17
C ARG A 156 -21.32 4.59 -2.19
N ILE A 157 -21.03 5.08 -3.37
CA ILE A 157 -20.69 6.49 -3.58
C ILE A 157 -22.00 7.24 -3.68
N SER A 158 -22.35 7.93 -2.61
CA SER A 158 -23.52 8.82 -2.60
C SER A 158 -23.10 10.23 -2.94
#